data_0cdccb15cd8bfeb3eeb435dc22e5c2e9
#
_entry.id   0cdccb15cd8bfeb3eeb435dc22e5c2e9
#
_cell.length_a   1.000
_cell.length_b   1.000
_cell.length_c   1.000
_cell.angle_alpha   90.00
_cell.angle_beta   90.00
_cell.angle_gamma   90.00
#
_symmetry.space_group_name_H-M   'P 1'
#
loop_
_entity.id
_entity.type
_entity.pdbx_description
1 polymer ?
#
loop_
_entity_poly.entity_id
_entity_poly.type
_entity_poly.pdbx_seq_one_letter_code
_entity_poly.pdbx_strand_id
1 'polypeptide(L)'
;MQCRAIITGTGSYIPTEKVTNRDFTVHNFYADDTKRIETEPAEVVEKFRQITGIAERRYAGTDLNSSDLASFAAKAAIENSSVDPETLDQLIVAHNFGNVIKHTIQTDAVPALASRVKHNLGIRNPRCVAYDILFGCPGWVQGLIQADAFFKAGVAKKALIIGAETLSRVIDMYDRDSMIFSDGAGACILEYQESESGILASSAVSHCIDEAYFIYMGQSNFPGSDPRIRYIKMKGRKVYEYAMKQVAEAMKECLEKAGVPIEQLKKIFIHQANEKMDEGIIKTLYKLYGIRQIPAGVMPMSIQWLGNSSVATIPTLYDLTLKGELKGHSVSKGDIVLFASVGAGMNINAVCYRV
;
A
#
# COMPACT_ATOMS: atom_id res chain seq x y z
N MET A 1 -11.37 26.86 -15.33
CA MET A 1 -11.05 25.68 -14.48
C MET A 1 -9.59 25.32 -14.69
N GLN A 2 -8.94 24.73 -13.71
CA GLN A 2 -7.53 24.30 -13.81
C GLN A 2 -7.49 22.82 -14.21
N CYS A 3 -6.54 22.42 -15.07
CA CYS A 3 -6.31 21.00 -15.35
C CYS A 3 -5.71 20.30 -14.13
N ARG A 4 -6.25 19.12 -13.81
CA ARG A 4 -5.83 18.27 -12.67
C ARG A 4 -5.83 16.79 -13.05
N ALA A 5 -5.01 16.02 -12.36
CA ALA A 5 -5.02 14.57 -12.42
C ALA A 5 -6.20 14.04 -11.58
N ILE A 6 -7.17 13.40 -12.24
CA ILE A 6 -8.42 12.91 -11.65
C ILE A 6 -8.44 11.40 -11.70
N ILE A 7 -8.83 10.75 -10.60
CA ILE A 7 -9.14 9.32 -10.58
C ILE A 7 -10.52 9.13 -11.22
N THR A 8 -10.56 8.52 -12.41
CA THR A 8 -11.79 8.26 -13.16
C THR A 8 -12.28 6.82 -13.03
N GLY A 9 -11.45 5.92 -12.52
CA GLY A 9 -11.84 4.55 -12.23
C GLY A 9 -10.92 3.91 -11.20
N THR A 10 -11.47 2.97 -10.43
CA THR A 10 -10.73 2.19 -9.44
C THR A 10 -11.03 0.70 -9.58
N GLY A 11 -10.11 -0.12 -9.11
CA GLY A 11 -10.27 -1.57 -9.06
C GLY A 11 -9.36 -2.19 -8.02
N SER A 12 -9.80 -3.30 -7.45
CA SER A 12 -8.98 -4.06 -6.51
C SER A 12 -9.14 -5.55 -6.73
N TYR A 13 -8.12 -6.31 -6.33
CA TYR A 13 -8.19 -7.76 -6.24
C TYR A 13 -7.74 -8.20 -4.86
N ILE A 14 -8.65 -8.83 -4.14
CA ILE A 14 -8.42 -9.42 -2.82
C ILE A 14 -8.32 -10.93 -3.01
N PRO A 15 -7.17 -11.56 -2.72
CA PRO A 15 -7.01 -13.00 -2.83
C PRO A 15 -8.04 -13.78 -1.99
N THR A 16 -8.40 -14.97 -2.46
CA THR A 16 -9.46 -15.76 -1.85
C THR A 16 -9.00 -16.65 -0.70
N GLU A 17 -7.70 -16.99 -0.65
CA GLU A 17 -7.18 -17.81 0.44
C GLU A 17 -7.12 -16.98 1.73
N LYS A 18 -7.95 -17.37 2.70
CA LYS A 18 -8.00 -16.78 4.02
C LYS A 18 -6.99 -17.50 4.93
N VAL A 19 -6.05 -16.73 5.51
CA VAL A 19 -5.13 -17.20 6.52
C VAL A 19 -5.44 -16.51 7.84
N THR A 20 -5.81 -17.27 8.85
CA THR A 20 -6.19 -16.77 10.17
C THR A 20 -4.99 -16.77 11.12
N ASN A 21 -5.12 -16.08 12.23
CA ASN A 21 -4.10 -16.11 13.28
C ASN A 21 -3.86 -17.52 13.80
N ARG A 22 -4.89 -18.38 13.81
CA ARG A 22 -4.77 -19.78 14.25
C ARG A 22 -3.78 -20.59 13.40
N ASP A 23 -3.66 -20.26 12.12
CA ASP A 23 -2.77 -20.98 11.19
C ASP A 23 -1.29 -20.81 11.54
N PHE A 24 -0.94 -19.80 12.34
CA PHE A 24 0.42 -19.54 12.80
C PHE A 24 0.74 -20.21 14.15
N THR A 25 -0.24 -20.78 14.85
CA THR A 25 -0.01 -21.42 16.16
C THR A 25 0.75 -22.75 16.08
N VAL A 26 0.91 -23.29 14.87
CA VAL A 26 1.67 -24.53 14.61
C VAL A 26 3.17 -24.30 14.49
N HIS A 27 3.62 -23.04 14.47
CA HIS A 27 5.01 -22.67 14.32
C HIS A 27 5.62 -22.24 15.66
N ASN A 28 6.90 -22.58 15.87
CA ASN A 28 7.68 -21.97 16.93
C ASN A 28 8.23 -20.65 16.42
N PHE A 29 8.18 -19.61 17.22
CA PHE A 29 8.74 -18.32 16.89
C PHE A 29 10.14 -18.14 17.48
N TYR A 30 10.96 -17.38 16.75
CA TYR A 30 12.33 -17.05 17.13
C TYR A 30 12.51 -15.53 17.11
N ALA A 31 13.33 -15.04 18.04
CA ALA A 31 13.70 -13.63 18.07
C ALA A 31 14.83 -13.33 17.07
N ASP A 32 15.12 -12.05 16.86
CA ASP A 32 16.16 -11.61 15.91
C ASP A 32 17.56 -12.15 16.23
N ASP A 33 17.82 -12.50 17.51
CA ASP A 33 19.06 -13.12 17.97
C ASP A 33 19.06 -14.66 17.82
N THR A 34 18.13 -15.18 17.03
CA THR A 34 17.92 -16.63 16.76
C THR A 34 17.52 -17.48 17.97
N LYS A 35 17.22 -16.87 19.10
CA LYS A 35 16.70 -17.60 20.27
C LYS A 35 15.22 -17.91 20.10
N ARG A 36 14.86 -19.13 20.47
CA ARG A 36 13.45 -19.52 20.50
C ARG A 36 12.69 -18.65 21.52
N ILE A 37 11.50 -18.22 21.13
CA ILE A 37 10.58 -17.55 22.04
C ILE A 37 9.89 -18.65 22.86
N GLU A 38 10.14 -18.64 24.18
CA GLU A 38 9.62 -19.67 25.10
C GLU A 38 8.11 -19.55 25.37
N THR A 39 7.52 -18.41 25.03
CA THR A 39 6.06 -18.20 25.13
C THR A 39 5.36 -19.11 24.12
N GLU A 40 4.28 -19.77 24.56
CA GLU A 40 3.48 -20.63 23.69
C GLU A 40 3.00 -19.89 22.43
N PRO A 41 3.05 -20.52 21.25
CA PRO A 41 2.69 -19.87 19.99
C PRO A 41 1.30 -19.20 20.00
N ALA A 42 0.32 -19.84 20.65
CA ALA A 42 -1.03 -19.28 20.77
C ALA A 42 -1.05 -17.95 21.56
N GLU A 43 -0.23 -17.82 22.59
CA GLU A 43 -0.10 -16.59 23.37
C GLU A 43 0.62 -15.49 22.56
N VAL A 44 1.67 -15.86 21.80
CA VAL A 44 2.39 -14.93 20.91
C VAL A 44 1.42 -14.36 19.86
N VAL A 45 0.62 -15.22 19.24
CA VAL A 45 -0.36 -14.87 18.23
C VAL A 45 -1.47 -13.98 18.79
N GLU A 46 -1.94 -14.24 20.01
CA GLU A 46 -2.96 -13.40 20.66
C GLU A 46 -2.40 -12.02 21.03
N LYS A 47 -1.16 -11.93 21.54
CA LYS A 47 -0.48 -10.65 21.76
C LYS A 47 -0.31 -9.87 20.46
N PHE A 48 0.05 -10.55 19.36
CA PHE A 48 0.13 -9.94 18.06
C PHE A 48 -1.22 -9.31 17.64
N ARG A 49 -2.32 -10.06 17.77
CA ARG A 49 -3.67 -9.56 17.47
C ARG A 49 -4.03 -8.33 18.31
N GLN A 50 -3.72 -8.34 19.59
CA GLN A 50 -4.00 -7.22 20.51
C GLN A 50 -3.22 -5.95 20.16
N ILE A 51 -2.03 -6.10 19.56
CA ILE A 51 -1.17 -4.97 19.17
C ILE A 51 -1.57 -4.45 17.79
N THR A 52 -1.76 -5.35 16.82
CA THR A 52 -1.91 -4.99 15.40
C THR A 52 -3.36 -4.84 14.96
N GLY A 53 -4.31 -5.43 15.68
CA GLY A 53 -5.71 -5.56 15.27
C GLY A 53 -5.95 -6.69 14.26
N ILE A 54 -4.91 -7.28 13.66
CA ILE A 54 -5.03 -8.25 12.58
C ILE A 54 -5.54 -9.60 13.11
N ALA A 55 -6.71 -10.04 12.62
CA ALA A 55 -7.28 -11.35 12.89
C ALA A 55 -7.03 -12.35 11.76
N GLU A 56 -7.00 -11.87 10.52
CA GLU A 56 -6.77 -12.66 9.32
C GLU A 56 -6.11 -11.84 8.20
N ARG A 57 -5.60 -12.50 7.19
CA ARG A 57 -5.00 -11.92 5.99
C ARG A 57 -5.37 -12.75 4.77
N ARG A 58 -5.03 -12.24 3.59
CA ARG A 58 -5.35 -12.85 2.31
C ARG A 58 -4.07 -13.25 1.59
N TYR A 59 -3.96 -14.50 1.19
CA TYR A 59 -2.84 -15.00 0.42
C TYR A 59 -3.28 -15.42 -0.98
N ALA A 60 -2.43 -15.18 -1.94
CA ALA A 60 -2.64 -15.61 -3.30
C ALA A 60 -2.44 -17.12 -3.43
N GLY A 61 -3.29 -17.75 -4.23
CA GLY A 61 -3.13 -19.16 -4.61
C GLY A 61 -1.77 -19.44 -5.23
N THR A 62 -1.39 -20.71 -5.27
CA THR A 62 -0.05 -21.13 -5.73
C THR A 62 0.25 -20.79 -7.18
N ASP A 63 -0.79 -20.69 -7.99
CA ASP A 63 -0.81 -20.43 -9.43
C ASP A 63 -0.79 -18.94 -9.79
N LEU A 64 -0.94 -18.04 -8.79
CA LEU A 64 -0.99 -16.59 -8.99
C LEU A 64 0.29 -15.91 -8.47
N ASN A 65 0.72 -14.88 -9.19
CA ASN A 65 1.83 -13.99 -8.84
C ASN A 65 1.38 -12.53 -8.81
N SER A 66 2.26 -11.64 -8.38
CA SER A 66 1.97 -10.20 -8.27
C SER A 66 1.48 -9.60 -9.60
N SER A 67 2.02 -10.02 -10.74
CA SER A 67 1.57 -9.55 -12.05
C SER A 67 0.16 -10.01 -12.41
N ASP A 68 -0.29 -11.17 -11.92
CA ASP A 68 -1.65 -11.65 -12.14
C ASP A 68 -2.64 -10.84 -11.30
N LEU A 69 -2.34 -10.65 -10.01
CA LEU A 69 -3.15 -9.81 -9.12
C LEU A 69 -3.25 -8.39 -9.67
N ALA A 70 -2.11 -7.83 -10.11
CA ALA A 70 -2.06 -6.51 -10.76
C ALA A 70 -2.96 -6.44 -11.99
N SER A 71 -2.97 -7.48 -12.83
CA SER A 71 -3.80 -7.54 -14.03
C SER A 71 -5.30 -7.58 -13.70
N PHE A 72 -5.69 -8.30 -12.65
CA PHE A 72 -7.09 -8.34 -12.21
C PHE A 72 -7.57 -6.99 -11.69
N ALA A 73 -6.78 -6.33 -10.82
CA ALA A 73 -7.11 -5.00 -10.33
C ALA A 73 -7.14 -3.95 -11.46
N ALA A 74 -6.19 -4.03 -12.39
CA ALA A 74 -6.12 -3.16 -13.57
C ALA A 74 -7.35 -3.30 -14.46
N LYS A 75 -7.76 -4.54 -14.75
CA LYS A 75 -8.97 -4.81 -15.54
C LYS A 75 -10.21 -4.21 -14.89
N ALA A 76 -10.37 -4.40 -13.58
CA ALA A 76 -11.48 -3.80 -12.83
C ALA A 76 -11.47 -2.27 -12.88
N ALA A 77 -10.30 -1.62 -12.78
CA ALA A 77 -10.18 -0.16 -12.87
C ALA A 77 -10.51 0.37 -14.27
N ILE A 78 -10.08 -0.32 -15.34
CA ILE A 78 -10.41 0.02 -16.74
C ILE A 78 -11.91 -0.10 -16.97
N GLU A 79 -12.53 -1.20 -16.54
CA GLU A 79 -13.96 -1.42 -16.67
C GLU A 79 -14.78 -0.37 -15.91
N ASN A 80 -14.34 0.00 -14.70
CA ASN A 80 -14.99 1.00 -13.86
C ASN A 80 -14.90 2.44 -14.48
N SER A 81 -13.76 2.78 -15.08
CA SER A 81 -13.56 4.08 -15.74
C SER A 81 -14.21 4.17 -17.12
N SER A 82 -14.49 3.04 -17.78
CA SER A 82 -14.87 2.96 -19.20
C SER A 82 -13.82 3.56 -20.17
N VAL A 83 -12.57 3.70 -19.72
CA VAL A 83 -11.47 4.19 -20.59
C VAL A 83 -11.11 3.14 -21.64
N ASP A 84 -10.85 3.57 -22.86
CA ASP A 84 -10.22 2.71 -23.86
C ASP A 84 -8.74 2.49 -23.47
N PRO A 85 -8.31 1.28 -23.14
CA PRO A 85 -6.94 1.01 -22.71
C PRO A 85 -5.89 1.34 -23.79
N GLU A 86 -6.27 1.37 -25.07
CA GLU A 86 -5.38 1.80 -26.16
C GLU A 86 -5.08 3.31 -26.12
N THR A 87 -5.79 4.09 -25.30
CA THR A 87 -5.55 5.52 -25.12
C THR A 87 -4.67 5.85 -23.91
N LEU A 88 -4.21 4.84 -23.15
CA LEU A 88 -3.29 5.05 -22.04
C LEU A 88 -1.90 5.45 -22.52
N ASP A 89 -1.29 6.42 -21.85
CA ASP A 89 0.10 6.85 -22.08
C ASP A 89 1.09 6.15 -21.15
N GLN A 90 0.66 5.85 -19.92
CA GLN A 90 1.51 5.24 -18.89
C GLN A 90 0.78 4.07 -18.21
N LEU A 91 1.52 2.99 -17.97
CA LEU A 91 1.12 1.90 -17.10
C LEU A 91 2.21 1.69 -16.04
N ILE A 92 1.91 2.02 -14.79
CA ILE A 92 2.87 2.03 -13.69
C ILE A 92 2.47 0.98 -12.66
N VAL A 93 3.36 0.04 -12.36
CA VAL A 93 3.16 -0.95 -11.29
C VAL A 93 4.14 -0.71 -10.14
N ALA A 94 3.60 -0.42 -8.98
CA ALA A 94 4.37 -0.33 -7.75
C ALA A 94 4.37 -1.68 -7.02
N HIS A 95 5.54 -2.10 -6.55
CA HIS A 95 5.74 -3.35 -5.81
C HIS A 95 7.06 -3.34 -5.03
N ASN A 96 7.31 -4.38 -4.21
CA ASN A 96 8.59 -4.55 -3.50
C ASN A 96 9.50 -5.63 -4.12
N PHE A 97 8.93 -6.71 -4.64
CA PHE A 97 9.71 -7.92 -4.96
C PHE A 97 9.52 -8.45 -6.39
N GLY A 98 8.60 -7.90 -7.17
CA GLY A 98 8.23 -8.50 -8.45
C GLY A 98 7.43 -9.80 -8.27
N ASN A 99 7.46 -10.68 -9.27
CA ASN A 99 6.92 -12.03 -9.12
C ASN A 99 7.88 -12.90 -8.31
N VAL A 100 7.32 -13.69 -7.40
CA VAL A 100 8.06 -14.74 -6.69
C VAL A 100 7.23 -16.01 -6.79
N ILE A 101 7.73 -17.00 -7.54
CA ILE A 101 7.07 -18.28 -7.71
C ILE A 101 7.04 -19.00 -6.35
N LYS A 102 5.88 -19.48 -5.94
CA LYS A 102 5.72 -20.17 -4.66
C LYS A 102 6.69 -21.35 -4.56
N HIS A 103 7.28 -21.53 -3.39
CA HIS A 103 8.32 -22.50 -3.08
C HIS A 103 9.68 -22.25 -3.79
N THR A 104 9.88 -21.08 -4.37
CA THR A 104 11.19 -20.59 -4.80
C THR A 104 11.62 -19.40 -3.95
N ILE A 105 12.89 -19.01 -4.09
CA ILE A 105 13.53 -17.93 -3.34
C ILE A 105 13.95 -16.77 -4.26
N GLN A 106 13.72 -16.93 -5.55
CA GLN A 106 14.21 -15.98 -6.54
C GLN A 106 13.10 -15.09 -7.04
N THR A 107 13.35 -13.79 -7.03
CA THR A 107 12.50 -12.80 -7.68
C THR A 107 12.57 -12.95 -9.19
N ASP A 108 11.42 -12.94 -9.85
CA ASP A 108 11.25 -12.87 -11.30
C ASP A 108 10.75 -11.48 -11.69
N ALA A 109 11.69 -10.57 -11.95
CA ALA A 109 11.41 -9.16 -12.28
C ALA A 109 11.69 -8.80 -13.75
N VAL A 110 12.01 -9.78 -14.60
CA VAL A 110 12.30 -9.56 -16.02
C VAL A 110 11.43 -10.45 -16.89
N PRO A 111 10.57 -9.88 -17.74
CA PRO A 111 10.29 -8.44 -17.88
C PRO A 111 9.61 -7.84 -16.64
N ALA A 112 9.62 -6.51 -16.54
CA ALA A 112 8.94 -5.76 -15.49
C ALA A 112 7.47 -6.17 -15.32
N LEU A 113 6.92 -6.07 -14.12
CA LEU A 113 5.51 -6.42 -13.85
C LEU A 113 4.57 -5.62 -14.73
N ALA A 114 4.83 -4.33 -14.91
CA ALA A 114 4.06 -3.46 -15.78
C ALA A 114 4.00 -3.96 -17.23
N SER A 115 5.12 -4.49 -17.75
CA SER A 115 5.15 -5.09 -19.09
C SER A 115 4.30 -6.35 -19.18
N ARG A 116 4.30 -7.18 -18.13
CA ARG A 116 3.45 -8.38 -18.02
C ARG A 116 1.96 -8.00 -17.94
N VAL A 117 1.62 -7.00 -17.13
CA VAL A 117 0.26 -6.48 -17.03
C VAL A 117 -0.23 -5.92 -18.36
N LYS A 118 0.60 -5.13 -19.06
CA LYS A 118 0.29 -4.62 -20.40
C LYS A 118 0.02 -5.75 -21.39
N HIS A 119 0.83 -6.80 -21.37
CA HIS A 119 0.66 -8.01 -22.17
C HIS A 119 -0.67 -8.71 -21.84
N ASN A 120 -0.94 -8.95 -20.55
CA ASN A 120 -2.14 -9.64 -20.08
C ASN A 120 -3.43 -8.88 -20.43
N LEU A 121 -3.38 -7.53 -20.43
CA LEU A 121 -4.49 -6.66 -20.81
C LEU A 121 -4.64 -6.56 -22.35
N GLY A 122 -3.70 -7.07 -23.13
CA GLY A 122 -3.72 -7.01 -24.59
C GLY A 122 -3.51 -5.63 -25.18
N ILE A 123 -2.94 -4.67 -24.43
CA ILE A 123 -2.73 -3.28 -24.88
C ILE A 123 -1.65 -3.25 -25.97
N ARG A 124 -2.04 -2.92 -27.19
CA ARG A 124 -1.17 -2.91 -28.37
C ARG A 124 -0.47 -1.58 -28.59
N ASN A 125 -1.01 -0.48 -28.05
CA ASN A 125 -0.42 0.85 -28.19
C ASN A 125 1.05 0.88 -27.72
N PRO A 126 2.05 1.05 -28.61
CA PRO A 126 3.45 1.08 -28.22
C PRO A 126 3.82 2.36 -27.45
N ARG A 127 2.98 3.39 -27.51
CA ARG A 127 3.18 4.65 -26.78
C ARG A 127 2.70 4.57 -25.34
N CYS A 128 1.93 3.54 -24.96
CA CYS A 128 1.64 3.25 -23.56
C CYS A 128 2.91 2.66 -22.90
N VAL A 129 3.69 3.51 -22.25
CA VAL A 129 4.95 3.11 -21.61
C VAL A 129 4.66 2.39 -20.32
N ALA A 130 5.18 1.15 -20.20
CA ALA A 130 4.97 0.28 -19.04
C ALA A 130 6.27 0.12 -18.24
N TYR A 131 6.26 0.48 -16.96
CA TYR A 131 7.42 0.36 -16.06
C TYR A 131 7.02 0.20 -14.61
N ASP A 132 7.95 -0.31 -13.79
CA ASP A 132 7.76 -0.57 -12.39
C ASP A 132 8.35 0.53 -11.49
N ILE A 133 7.76 0.69 -10.29
CA ILE A 133 8.30 1.48 -9.19
C ILE A 133 8.60 0.54 -8.02
N LEU A 134 9.89 0.40 -7.68
CA LEU A 134 10.34 -0.25 -6.45
C LEU A 134 10.52 0.82 -5.38
N PHE A 135 9.52 1.00 -4.50
CA PHE A 135 9.50 2.14 -3.57
C PHE A 135 8.96 1.81 -2.17
N GLY A 136 8.79 0.53 -1.85
CA GLY A 136 8.12 0.13 -0.61
C GLY A 136 6.61 0.41 -0.63
N CYS A 137 5.99 0.38 0.56
CA CYS A 137 4.54 0.57 0.71
C CYS A 137 4.01 1.90 0.11
N PRO A 138 4.76 3.02 0.06
CA PRO A 138 4.32 4.26 -0.58
C PRO A 138 4.29 4.23 -2.12
N GLY A 139 4.70 3.14 -2.75
CA GLY A 139 4.89 3.06 -4.19
C GLY A 139 3.67 3.45 -5.04
N TRP A 140 2.45 3.07 -4.63
CA TRP A 140 1.24 3.47 -5.34
C TRP A 140 1.01 4.99 -5.26
N VAL A 141 1.20 5.59 -4.07
CA VAL A 141 1.10 7.05 -3.88
C VAL A 141 2.20 7.78 -4.67
N GLN A 142 3.41 7.18 -4.75
CA GLN A 142 4.49 7.69 -5.61
C GLN A 142 4.08 7.66 -7.10
N GLY A 143 3.37 6.61 -7.52
CA GLY A 143 2.82 6.52 -8.88
C GLY A 143 1.83 7.66 -9.19
N LEU A 144 0.96 8.03 -8.23
CA LEU A 144 0.08 9.19 -8.37
C LEU A 144 0.88 10.49 -8.55
N ILE A 145 1.92 10.69 -7.73
CA ILE A 145 2.79 11.88 -7.79
C ILE A 145 3.53 11.96 -9.13
N GLN A 146 4.07 10.84 -9.62
CA GLN A 146 4.77 10.79 -10.91
C GLN A 146 3.81 11.07 -12.09
N ALA A 147 2.64 10.44 -12.09
CA ALA A 147 1.66 10.66 -13.16
C ALA A 147 1.20 12.13 -13.20
N ASP A 148 0.92 12.75 -12.04
CA ASP A 148 0.58 14.17 -11.96
C ASP A 148 1.71 15.08 -12.51
N ALA A 149 2.97 14.74 -12.19
CA ALA A 149 4.13 15.45 -12.72
C ALA A 149 4.26 15.30 -14.26
N PHE A 150 4.06 14.09 -14.80
CA PHE A 150 4.07 13.85 -16.24
C PHE A 150 2.94 14.58 -16.96
N PHE A 151 1.76 14.65 -16.36
CA PHE A 151 0.63 15.38 -16.90
C PHE A 151 0.91 16.88 -16.98
N LYS A 152 1.43 17.46 -15.89
CA LYS A 152 1.83 18.88 -15.83
C LYS A 152 2.96 19.22 -16.81
N ALA A 153 3.87 18.28 -17.05
CA ALA A 153 4.94 18.40 -18.04
C ALA A 153 4.48 18.17 -19.50
N GLY A 154 3.23 17.78 -19.74
CA GLY A 154 2.71 17.49 -21.08
C GLY A 154 3.22 16.17 -21.68
N VAL A 155 3.85 15.31 -20.88
CA VAL A 155 4.42 14.01 -21.32
C VAL A 155 3.32 12.95 -21.47
N ALA A 156 2.30 13.01 -20.63
CA ALA A 156 1.18 12.07 -20.61
C ALA A 156 -0.12 12.79 -20.26
N LYS A 157 -1.26 12.13 -20.52
CA LYS A 157 -2.60 12.61 -20.14
C LYS A 157 -3.43 11.54 -19.46
N LYS A 158 -3.10 10.26 -19.64
CA LYS A 158 -3.80 9.12 -19.06
C LYS A 158 -2.81 8.11 -18.52
N ALA A 159 -3.03 7.67 -17.29
CA ALA A 159 -2.17 6.69 -16.65
C ALA A 159 -3.00 5.65 -15.87
N LEU A 160 -2.56 4.41 -15.94
CA LEU A 160 -3.02 3.32 -15.08
C LEU A 160 -1.95 3.10 -14.01
N ILE A 161 -2.32 3.31 -12.74
CA ILE A 161 -1.44 3.16 -11.58
C ILE A 161 -1.88 1.97 -10.75
N ILE A 162 -0.99 1.04 -10.51
CA ILE A 162 -1.28 -0.23 -9.82
C ILE A 162 -0.31 -0.40 -8.65
N GLY A 163 -0.82 -0.85 -7.51
CA GLY A 163 -0.03 -1.39 -6.42
C GLY A 163 -0.34 -2.87 -6.25
N ALA A 164 0.66 -3.74 -6.30
CA ALA A 164 0.44 -5.20 -6.22
C ALA A 164 1.55 -5.91 -5.46
N GLU A 165 1.16 -6.87 -4.61
CA GLU A 165 2.08 -7.65 -3.79
C GLU A 165 1.64 -9.10 -3.63
N THR A 166 2.63 -9.99 -3.57
CA THR A 166 2.52 -11.34 -3.04
C THR A 166 3.53 -11.54 -1.91
N LEU A 167 3.39 -10.76 -0.83
CA LEU A 167 4.32 -10.77 0.31
C LEU A 167 4.38 -12.11 1.02
N SER A 168 3.32 -12.92 0.94
CA SER A 168 3.29 -14.29 1.45
C SER A 168 4.43 -15.17 0.92
N ARG A 169 5.07 -14.76 -0.20
CA ARG A 169 6.18 -15.49 -0.82
C ARG A 169 7.54 -15.24 -0.17
N VAL A 170 7.66 -14.14 0.58
CA VAL A 170 8.93 -13.64 1.12
C VAL A 170 8.90 -13.43 2.64
N ILE A 171 7.90 -13.99 3.33
CA ILE A 171 7.79 -13.97 4.79
C ILE A 171 8.61 -15.10 5.43
N ASP A 172 9.11 -14.82 6.62
CA ASP A 172 9.74 -15.82 7.49
C ASP A 172 8.70 -16.38 8.47
N MET A 173 8.30 -17.62 8.30
CA MET A 173 7.28 -18.26 9.16
C MET A 173 7.72 -18.41 10.62
N TYR A 174 9.01 -18.26 10.92
CA TYR A 174 9.55 -18.31 12.28
C TYR A 174 9.63 -16.92 12.95
N ASP A 175 9.31 -15.87 12.20
CA ASP A 175 9.28 -14.50 12.68
C ASP A 175 7.84 -14.07 12.93
N ARG A 176 7.49 -13.77 14.18
CA ARG A 176 6.15 -13.33 14.55
C ARG A 176 5.71 -12.04 13.81
N ASP A 177 6.67 -11.17 13.48
CA ASP A 177 6.36 -9.92 12.79
C ASP A 177 5.93 -10.15 11.33
N SER A 178 6.28 -11.31 10.75
CA SER A 178 5.81 -11.74 9.43
C SER A 178 4.29 -11.93 9.34
N MET A 179 3.61 -12.15 10.46
CA MET A 179 2.15 -12.33 10.50
C MET A 179 1.36 -11.11 10.03
N ILE A 180 1.99 -9.92 9.95
CA ILE A 180 1.29 -8.71 9.47
C ILE A 180 1.00 -8.76 7.96
N PHE A 181 1.84 -9.44 7.17
CA PHE A 181 1.85 -9.33 5.72
C PHE A 181 0.72 -10.11 5.05
N SER A 182 0.21 -9.54 3.98
CA SER A 182 -0.87 -10.04 3.14
C SER A 182 -0.54 -9.80 1.67
N ASP A 183 -1.30 -10.46 0.78
CA ASP A 183 -1.22 -10.27 -0.66
C ASP A 183 -2.43 -9.44 -1.14
N GLY A 184 -2.30 -8.83 -2.31
CA GLY A 184 -3.38 -8.09 -2.93
C GLY A 184 -2.92 -7.17 -4.04
N ALA A 185 -3.87 -6.58 -4.73
CA ALA A 185 -3.64 -5.53 -5.71
C ALA A 185 -4.77 -4.49 -5.69
N GLY A 186 -4.40 -3.24 -5.93
CA GLY A 186 -5.33 -2.15 -6.15
C GLY A 186 -4.83 -1.25 -7.28
N ALA A 187 -5.75 -0.67 -8.03
CA ALA A 187 -5.44 0.12 -9.21
C ALA A 187 -6.36 1.33 -9.35
N CYS A 188 -5.88 2.35 -10.05
CA CYS A 188 -6.72 3.44 -10.51
C CYS A 188 -6.32 3.92 -11.90
N ILE A 189 -7.29 4.48 -12.62
CA ILE A 189 -7.07 5.27 -13.84
C ILE A 189 -6.99 6.74 -13.43
N LEU A 190 -5.93 7.42 -13.87
CA LEU A 190 -5.80 8.88 -13.80
C LEU A 190 -5.95 9.48 -15.18
N GLU A 191 -6.74 10.56 -15.27
CA GLU A 191 -6.86 11.37 -16.47
C GLU A 191 -6.61 12.85 -16.17
N TYR A 192 -5.92 13.55 -17.06
CA TYR A 192 -5.62 14.98 -16.92
C TYR A 192 -6.62 15.82 -17.68
N GLN A 193 -7.50 16.50 -16.97
CA GLN A 193 -8.57 17.29 -17.55
C GLN A 193 -8.95 18.49 -16.70
N GLU A 194 -9.66 19.45 -17.28
CA GLU A 194 -10.20 20.60 -16.54
C GLU A 194 -11.22 20.14 -15.50
N SER A 195 -10.96 20.43 -14.23
CA SER A 195 -11.82 20.02 -13.12
C SER A 195 -11.51 20.77 -11.83
N GLU A 196 -12.50 20.79 -10.95
CA GLU A 196 -12.32 21.16 -9.53
C GLU A 196 -11.85 19.97 -8.69
N SER A 197 -12.20 18.73 -9.10
CA SER A 197 -11.71 17.48 -8.52
C SER A 197 -10.27 17.21 -8.95
N GLY A 198 -9.59 16.29 -8.23
CA GLY A 198 -8.25 15.82 -8.59
C GLY A 198 -7.20 16.10 -7.54
N ILE A 199 -5.94 15.82 -7.88
CA ILE A 199 -4.80 16.05 -7.00
C ILE A 199 -4.61 17.56 -6.77
N LEU A 200 -4.66 17.97 -5.51
CA LEU A 200 -4.47 19.36 -5.07
C LEU A 200 -3.00 19.65 -4.76
N ALA A 201 -2.36 18.76 -4.00
CA ALA A 201 -0.95 18.84 -3.65
C ALA A 201 -0.41 17.46 -3.26
N SER A 202 0.92 17.36 -3.18
CA SER A 202 1.62 16.20 -2.68
C SER A 202 2.82 16.56 -1.83
N SER A 203 3.22 15.66 -0.92
CA SER A 203 4.46 15.69 -0.17
C SER A 203 5.15 14.32 -0.30
N ALA A 204 6.46 14.34 -0.49
CA ALA A 204 7.29 13.14 -0.56
C ALA A 204 8.61 13.39 0.16
N VAL A 205 8.97 12.51 1.09
CA VAL A 205 10.23 12.58 1.86
C VAL A 205 10.86 11.20 1.97
N SER A 206 12.18 11.15 2.07
CA SER A 206 12.97 9.93 2.25
C SER A 206 14.03 10.15 3.33
N HIS A 207 13.93 9.42 4.44
CA HIS A 207 14.89 9.46 5.53
C HIS A 207 15.77 8.20 5.49
N CYS A 208 16.85 8.26 4.68
CA CYS A 208 17.65 7.09 4.34
C CYS A 208 19.03 7.05 5.04
N ILE A 209 19.35 7.99 5.93
CA ILE A 209 20.67 8.01 6.59
C ILE A 209 20.74 6.93 7.68
N ASP A 210 19.93 7.07 8.73
CA ASP A 210 19.92 6.15 9.88
C ASP A 210 18.79 5.11 9.80
N GLU A 211 17.76 5.38 9.00
CA GLU A 211 16.51 4.64 8.96
C GLU A 211 16.38 3.68 7.76
N ALA A 212 17.29 3.76 6.77
CA ALA A 212 17.20 2.99 5.52
C ALA A 212 16.89 1.50 5.73
N TYR A 213 17.49 0.90 6.77
CA TYR A 213 17.38 -0.52 7.10
C TYR A 213 16.44 -0.81 8.28
N PHE A 214 15.39 0.00 8.47
CA PHE A 214 14.33 -0.34 9.42
C PHE A 214 13.41 -1.44 8.87
N ILE A 215 13.28 -1.51 7.54
CA ILE A 215 12.64 -2.61 6.81
C ILE A 215 13.64 -3.09 5.76
N TYR A 216 13.97 -4.36 5.75
CA TYR A 216 15.08 -4.91 4.95
C TYR A 216 14.90 -6.39 4.63
N MET A 217 15.74 -6.94 3.75
CA MET A 217 15.82 -8.39 3.51
C MET A 217 16.89 -9.02 4.38
N GLY A 218 16.47 -9.89 5.31
CA GLY A 218 17.34 -10.58 6.27
C GLY A 218 17.21 -12.11 6.21
N GLN A 219 18.07 -12.78 6.98
CA GLN A 219 17.98 -14.24 7.18
C GLN A 219 16.74 -14.59 8.01
N SER A 220 16.33 -15.86 7.97
CA SER A 220 15.34 -16.37 8.89
C SER A 220 15.81 -16.23 10.35
N ASN A 221 14.87 -16.01 11.26
CA ASN A 221 15.14 -16.07 12.71
C ASN A 221 15.42 -17.51 13.17
N PHE A 222 15.00 -18.52 12.41
CA PHE A 222 15.29 -19.92 12.72
C PHE A 222 16.73 -20.30 12.36
N PRO A 223 17.57 -20.75 13.32
CA PRO A 223 18.97 -21.01 13.08
C PRO A 223 19.25 -22.18 12.12
N GLY A 224 18.25 -23.05 11.91
CA GLY A 224 18.35 -24.18 10.97
C GLY A 224 17.94 -23.85 9.53
N SER A 225 17.60 -22.60 9.23
CA SER A 225 17.24 -22.18 7.88
C SER A 225 18.45 -22.02 6.96
N ASP A 226 18.23 -22.17 5.64
CA ASP A 226 19.26 -21.91 4.64
C ASP A 226 19.69 -20.43 4.71
N PRO A 227 20.98 -20.13 5.03
CA PRO A 227 21.44 -18.74 5.17
C PRO A 227 21.47 -17.96 3.87
N ARG A 228 21.28 -18.59 2.71
CA ARG A 228 21.19 -17.94 1.40
C ARG A 228 19.82 -17.36 1.12
N ILE A 229 18.78 -17.85 1.80
CA ILE A 229 17.42 -17.36 1.63
C ILE A 229 17.24 -16.07 2.43
N ARG A 230 16.59 -15.09 1.82
CA ARG A 230 16.26 -13.80 2.45
C ARG A 230 14.76 -13.61 2.54
N TYR A 231 14.34 -13.04 3.65
CA TYR A 231 12.95 -12.75 4.00
C TYR A 231 12.79 -11.28 4.34
N ILE A 232 11.59 -10.75 4.16
CA ILE A 232 11.27 -9.41 4.61
C ILE A 232 11.36 -9.36 6.14
N LYS A 233 12.10 -8.39 6.66
CA LYS A 233 12.33 -8.16 8.09
C LYS A 233 12.05 -6.72 8.45
N MET A 234 11.67 -6.49 9.69
CA MET A 234 11.32 -5.16 10.17
C MET A 234 11.83 -4.96 11.61
N LYS A 235 12.43 -3.79 11.87
CA LYS A 235 12.71 -3.34 13.24
C LYS A 235 11.45 -2.66 13.78
N GLY A 236 10.43 -3.47 14.11
CA GLY A 236 9.06 -3.03 14.34
C GLY A 236 8.90 -1.83 15.27
N ARG A 237 9.61 -1.80 16.43
CA ARG A 237 9.59 -0.67 17.37
C ARG A 237 10.11 0.62 16.73
N LYS A 238 11.21 0.56 15.97
CA LYS A 238 11.79 1.74 15.30
C LYS A 238 10.88 2.27 14.21
N VAL A 239 10.27 1.37 13.43
CA VAL A 239 9.27 1.75 12.41
C VAL A 239 8.08 2.43 13.08
N TYR A 240 7.57 1.89 14.19
CA TYR A 240 6.46 2.47 14.94
C TYR A 240 6.77 3.89 15.44
N GLU A 241 7.90 4.07 16.15
CA GLU A 241 8.34 5.36 16.72
C GLU A 241 8.54 6.41 15.61
N TYR A 242 9.12 6.00 14.49
CA TYR A 242 9.32 6.85 13.31
C TYR A 242 7.99 7.26 12.66
N ALA A 243 7.12 6.29 12.36
CA ALA A 243 5.87 6.53 11.66
C ALA A 243 4.94 7.48 12.43
N MET A 244 4.84 7.31 13.75
CA MET A 244 4.02 8.14 14.65
C MET A 244 4.27 9.65 14.49
N LYS A 245 5.50 10.03 14.22
CA LYS A 245 5.90 11.45 14.08
C LYS A 245 5.93 11.87 12.61
N GLN A 246 6.71 11.16 11.82
CA GLN A 246 7.08 11.63 10.49
C GLN A 246 5.93 11.58 9.48
N VAL A 247 5.03 10.59 9.61
CA VAL A 247 3.86 10.50 8.71
C VAL A 247 2.89 11.64 8.99
N ALA A 248 2.66 11.98 10.25
CA ALA A 248 1.79 13.11 10.63
C ALA A 248 2.32 14.44 10.10
N GLU A 249 3.64 14.67 10.19
CA GLU A 249 4.30 15.87 9.65
C GLU A 249 4.16 15.95 8.11
N ALA A 250 4.40 14.84 7.40
CA ALA A 250 4.25 14.81 5.94
C ALA A 250 2.80 15.04 5.49
N MET A 251 1.82 14.50 6.22
CA MET A 251 0.40 14.76 5.97
C MET A 251 0.04 16.23 6.19
N LYS A 252 0.56 16.83 7.28
CA LYS A 252 0.36 18.25 7.58
C LYS A 252 0.94 19.13 6.46
N GLU A 253 2.19 18.88 6.07
CA GLU A 253 2.83 19.59 4.96
C GLU A 253 2.02 19.50 3.65
N CYS A 254 1.48 18.31 3.36
CA CYS A 254 0.66 18.09 2.17
C CYS A 254 -0.64 18.94 2.20
N LEU A 255 -1.34 18.99 3.35
CA LEU A 255 -2.53 19.81 3.53
C LEU A 255 -2.22 21.30 3.43
N GLU A 256 -1.11 21.77 4.03
CA GLU A 256 -0.67 23.14 3.96
C GLU A 256 -0.34 23.56 2.51
N LYS A 257 0.38 22.72 1.74
CA LYS A 257 0.64 22.92 0.32
C LYS A 257 -0.64 22.96 -0.52
N ALA A 258 -1.65 22.19 -0.14
CA ALA A 258 -2.96 22.21 -0.78
C ALA A 258 -3.81 23.44 -0.41
N GLY A 259 -3.44 24.18 0.63
CA GLY A 259 -4.26 25.25 1.19
C GLY A 259 -5.57 24.76 1.79
N VAL A 260 -5.59 23.51 2.30
CA VAL A 260 -6.79 22.84 2.81
C VAL A 260 -6.76 22.81 4.34
N PRO A 261 -7.72 23.48 5.03
CA PRO A 261 -7.89 23.32 6.47
C PRO A 261 -8.23 21.88 6.84
N ILE A 262 -7.67 21.40 7.97
CA ILE A 262 -7.87 20.02 8.41
C ILE A 262 -9.35 19.68 8.70
N GLU A 263 -10.15 20.67 9.03
CA GLU A 263 -11.59 20.54 9.29
C GLU A 263 -12.38 20.15 8.02
N GLN A 264 -11.83 20.41 6.84
CA GLN A 264 -12.43 20.01 5.56
C GLN A 264 -12.07 18.57 5.16
N LEU A 265 -11.16 17.93 5.90
CA LEU A 265 -10.70 16.59 5.60
C LEU A 265 -11.78 15.55 5.93
N LYS A 266 -12.34 14.92 4.91
CA LYS A 266 -13.41 13.94 5.03
C LYS A 266 -12.89 12.56 5.41
N LYS A 267 -11.81 12.10 4.75
CA LYS A 267 -11.22 10.79 4.94
C LYS A 267 -9.70 10.83 4.83
N ILE A 268 -9.05 9.96 5.59
CA ILE A 268 -7.62 9.67 5.49
C ILE A 268 -7.47 8.19 5.14
N PHE A 269 -7.06 7.91 3.93
CA PHE A 269 -6.67 6.58 3.47
C PHE A 269 -5.17 6.40 3.73
N ILE A 270 -4.87 5.84 4.90
CA ILE A 270 -3.49 5.60 5.32
C ILE A 270 -3.08 4.16 5.04
N HIS A 271 -1.79 3.95 4.77
CA HIS A 271 -1.21 2.60 4.76
C HIS A 271 -1.43 1.92 6.12
N GLN A 272 -1.87 0.67 6.10
CA GLN A 272 -2.27 -0.06 7.30
C GLN A 272 -1.28 -1.21 7.59
N ALA A 273 -0.46 -1.01 8.60
CA ALA A 273 0.48 -2.01 9.10
C ALA A 273 0.17 -2.43 10.55
N ASN A 274 -0.46 -1.57 11.33
CA ASN A 274 -0.81 -1.78 12.73
C ASN A 274 -1.90 -0.79 13.14
N GLU A 275 -3.07 -1.29 13.57
CA GLU A 275 -4.23 -0.47 13.90
C GLU A 275 -3.92 0.63 14.93
N LYS A 276 -3.21 0.27 16.03
CA LYS A 276 -2.85 1.24 17.07
C LYS A 276 -1.85 2.29 16.59
N MET A 277 -0.95 1.91 15.69
CA MET A 277 -0.01 2.83 15.07
C MET A 277 -0.76 3.83 14.18
N ASP A 278 -1.65 3.35 13.35
CA ASP A 278 -2.42 4.17 12.43
C ASP A 278 -3.31 5.16 13.18
N GLU A 279 -4.01 4.71 14.22
CA GLU A 279 -4.75 5.59 15.13
C GLU A 279 -3.86 6.64 15.80
N GLY A 280 -2.67 6.24 16.23
CA GLY A 280 -1.69 7.12 16.84
C GLY A 280 -1.17 8.19 15.89
N ILE A 281 -0.92 7.84 14.62
CA ILE A 281 -0.53 8.79 13.57
C ILE A 281 -1.64 9.84 13.37
N ILE A 282 -2.91 9.40 13.29
CA ILE A 282 -4.04 10.32 13.13
C ILE A 282 -4.18 11.23 14.35
N LYS A 283 -4.03 10.69 15.57
CA LYS A 283 -4.00 11.51 16.80
C LYS A 283 -2.90 12.57 16.76
N THR A 284 -1.72 12.18 16.29
CA THR A 284 -0.58 13.11 16.16
C THR A 284 -0.87 14.21 15.13
N LEU A 285 -1.43 13.85 13.96
CA LEU A 285 -1.81 14.82 12.94
C LEU A 285 -2.77 15.89 13.51
N TYR A 286 -3.88 15.46 14.10
CA TYR A 286 -4.86 16.41 14.67
C TYR A 286 -4.26 17.26 15.80
N LYS A 287 -3.38 16.68 16.61
CA LYS A 287 -2.64 17.40 17.65
C LYS A 287 -1.75 18.51 17.09
N LEU A 288 -1.12 18.30 15.92
CA LEU A 288 -0.31 19.33 15.24
C LEU A 288 -1.13 20.58 14.86
N TYR A 289 -2.45 20.44 14.74
CA TYR A 289 -3.39 21.54 14.53
C TYR A 289 -4.07 22.02 15.82
N GLY A 290 -3.67 21.52 16.98
CA GLY A 290 -4.26 21.86 18.27
C GLY A 290 -5.63 21.22 18.54
N ILE A 291 -6.08 20.29 17.70
CA ILE A 291 -7.38 19.62 17.78
C ILE A 291 -7.26 18.35 18.62
N ARG A 292 -8.07 18.23 19.66
CA ARG A 292 -8.10 17.04 20.54
C ARG A 292 -9.15 16.01 20.14
N GLN A 293 -10.25 16.45 19.54
CA GLN A 293 -11.35 15.57 19.15
C GLN A 293 -11.24 15.23 17.67
N ILE A 294 -10.94 13.98 17.36
CA ILE A 294 -10.84 13.46 16.01
C ILE A 294 -12.24 13.16 15.49
N PRO A 295 -12.60 13.55 14.26
CA PRO A 295 -13.89 13.19 13.67
C PRO A 295 -14.06 11.67 13.57
N ALA A 296 -15.21 11.18 14.02
CA ALA A 296 -15.54 9.76 13.93
C ALA A 296 -15.51 9.30 12.45
N GLY A 297 -14.92 8.14 12.20
CA GLY A 297 -14.87 7.55 10.86
C GLY A 297 -14.01 8.30 9.84
N VAL A 298 -13.11 9.21 10.27
CA VAL A 298 -12.18 9.91 9.35
C VAL A 298 -11.18 8.94 8.70
N MET A 299 -10.82 7.87 9.39
CA MET A 299 -9.87 6.85 8.91
C MET A 299 -10.61 5.52 8.69
N PRO A 300 -10.89 5.16 7.42
CA PRO A 300 -11.36 3.82 7.09
C PRO A 300 -10.32 2.75 7.46
N MET A 301 -10.76 1.58 7.95
CA MET A 301 -9.89 0.53 8.42
C MET A 301 -10.34 -0.84 7.86
N SER A 302 -9.41 -1.60 7.30
CA SER A 302 -9.63 -2.96 6.81
C SER A 302 -8.58 -3.96 7.29
N ILE A 303 -7.62 -3.51 8.10
CA ILE A 303 -6.46 -4.30 8.52
C ILE A 303 -6.86 -5.58 9.28
N GLN A 304 -7.98 -5.55 10.01
CA GLN A 304 -8.42 -6.69 10.82
C GLN A 304 -8.67 -7.95 9.99
N TRP A 305 -9.08 -7.79 8.72
CA TRP A 305 -9.45 -8.89 7.83
C TRP A 305 -8.68 -8.94 6.51
N LEU A 306 -7.95 -7.90 6.14
CA LEU A 306 -7.07 -7.87 4.96
C LEU A 306 -5.58 -7.97 5.32
N GLY A 307 -5.19 -7.65 6.55
CA GLY A 307 -3.77 -7.55 6.90
C GLY A 307 -3.09 -6.40 6.14
N ASN A 308 -1.76 -6.46 6.07
CA ASN A 308 -0.93 -5.47 5.40
C ASN A 308 -0.52 -5.96 4.00
N SER A 309 -1.19 -5.52 2.96
CA SER A 309 -0.85 -5.77 1.56
C SER A 309 0.08 -4.72 0.93
N SER A 310 0.83 -3.99 1.77
CA SER A 310 1.85 -3.01 1.34
C SER A 310 1.30 -1.95 0.36
N VAL A 311 1.83 -1.89 -0.85
CA VAL A 311 1.44 -0.91 -1.90
C VAL A 311 -0.02 -1.05 -2.33
N ALA A 312 -0.64 -2.21 -2.13
CA ALA A 312 -2.03 -2.46 -2.49
C ALA A 312 -3.03 -1.93 -1.45
N THR A 313 -2.59 -1.64 -0.22
CA THR A 313 -3.49 -1.28 0.89
C THR A 313 -4.35 -0.06 0.57
N ILE A 314 -3.73 1.08 0.21
CA ILE A 314 -4.45 2.34 -0.03
C ILE A 314 -5.40 2.25 -1.23
N PRO A 315 -4.98 1.80 -2.43
CA PRO A 315 -5.89 1.73 -3.56
C PRO A 315 -7.04 0.75 -3.33
N THR A 316 -6.81 -0.39 -2.64
CA THR A 316 -7.87 -1.33 -2.27
C THR A 316 -8.86 -0.68 -1.29
N LEU A 317 -8.37 -0.01 -0.25
CA LEU A 317 -9.21 0.67 0.74
C LEU A 317 -10.08 1.77 0.11
N TYR A 318 -9.50 2.51 -0.82
CA TYR A 318 -10.22 3.55 -1.57
C TYR A 318 -11.29 2.95 -2.48
N ASP A 319 -10.96 1.91 -3.24
CA ASP A 319 -11.89 1.19 -4.11
C ASP A 319 -13.09 0.61 -3.33
N LEU A 320 -12.82 -0.08 -2.21
CA LEU A 320 -13.87 -0.62 -1.33
C LEU A 320 -14.78 0.49 -0.77
N THR A 321 -14.22 1.65 -0.44
CA THR A 321 -15.00 2.79 0.04
C THR A 321 -15.90 3.37 -1.04
N LEU A 322 -15.39 3.52 -2.28
CA LEU A 322 -16.17 4.02 -3.42
C LEU A 322 -17.30 3.07 -3.82
N LYS A 323 -17.08 1.76 -3.70
CA LYS A 323 -18.08 0.71 -3.96
C LYS A 323 -19.11 0.55 -2.85
N GLY A 324 -18.92 1.21 -1.70
CA GLY A 324 -19.80 1.05 -0.53
C GLY A 324 -19.62 -0.27 0.20
N GLU A 325 -18.55 -0.99 -0.05
CA GLU A 325 -18.25 -2.29 0.58
C GLU A 325 -17.65 -2.13 1.98
N LEU A 326 -17.16 -0.93 2.30
CA LEU A 326 -16.66 -0.61 3.64
C LEU A 326 -17.73 0.12 4.46
N LYS A 327 -18.45 -0.65 5.28
CA LYS A 327 -19.58 -0.16 6.07
C LYS A 327 -19.21 1.07 6.93
N GLY A 328 -20.07 2.09 6.91
CA GLY A 328 -19.88 3.32 7.68
C GLY A 328 -18.90 4.32 7.06
N HIS A 329 -18.33 4.01 5.89
CA HIS A 329 -17.43 4.89 5.17
C HIS A 329 -17.94 5.18 3.76
N SER A 330 -17.95 6.47 3.41
CA SER A 330 -18.30 6.94 2.07
C SER A 330 -17.56 8.22 1.77
N VAL A 331 -17.39 8.51 0.51
CA VAL A 331 -16.91 9.78 -0.03
C VAL A 331 -17.82 10.21 -1.18
N SER A 332 -17.97 11.51 -1.35
CA SER A 332 -18.82 12.13 -2.37
C SER A 332 -18.02 13.15 -3.15
N LYS A 333 -18.51 13.53 -4.32
CA LYS A 333 -17.92 14.59 -5.14
C LYS A 333 -17.75 15.88 -4.32
N GLY A 334 -16.52 16.41 -4.37
CA GLY A 334 -16.11 17.61 -3.63
C GLY A 334 -15.49 17.34 -2.25
N ASP A 335 -15.65 16.13 -1.69
CA ASP A 335 -14.98 15.74 -0.44
C ASP A 335 -13.45 15.78 -0.59
N ILE A 336 -12.77 16.24 0.45
CA ILE A 336 -11.32 16.21 0.52
C ILE A 336 -10.87 14.93 1.20
N VAL A 337 -9.97 14.21 0.54
CA VAL A 337 -9.33 13.01 1.09
C VAL A 337 -7.82 13.13 1.08
N LEU A 338 -7.16 12.41 1.97
CA LEU A 338 -5.71 12.34 2.06
C LEU A 338 -5.28 10.88 1.90
N PHE A 339 -4.42 10.60 0.92
CA PHE A 339 -3.70 9.34 0.80
C PHE A 339 -2.35 9.50 1.46
N ALA A 340 -1.97 8.61 2.39
CA ALA A 340 -0.69 8.70 3.08
C ALA A 340 -0.07 7.32 3.32
N SER A 341 1.22 7.17 3.06
CA SER A 341 1.92 5.90 3.23
C SER A 341 3.35 6.08 3.69
N VAL A 342 3.84 5.10 4.44
CA VAL A 342 5.24 4.96 4.86
C VAL A 342 5.72 3.54 4.58
N GLY A 343 6.97 3.35 4.20
CA GLY A 343 7.51 2.02 3.89
C GLY A 343 9.03 1.94 3.85
N ALA A 344 9.55 0.85 3.32
CA ALA A 344 10.98 0.55 3.23
C ALA A 344 11.77 1.71 2.63
N GLY A 345 13.00 1.92 3.11
CA GLY A 345 13.79 3.13 2.84
C GLY A 345 13.30 4.34 3.65
N MET A 346 12.34 4.13 4.56
CA MET A 346 11.63 5.13 5.34
C MET A 346 11.16 6.31 4.48
N ASN A 347 10.62 5.93 3.31
CA ASN A 347 9.93 6.82 2.40
C ASN A 347 8.53 7.12 2.92
N ILE A 348 8.10 8.37 2.83
CA ILE A 348 6.74 8.79 3.17
C ILE A 348 6.20 9.62 2.02
N ASN A 349 5.01 9.28 1.56
CA ASN A 349 4.28 10.05 0.57
C ASN A 349 2.90 10.40 1.08
N ALA A 350 2.45 11.62 0.77
CA ALA A 350 1.08 12.07 1.00
C ALA A 350 0.54 12.79 -0.24
N VAL A 351 -0.73 12.56 -0.55
CA VAL A 351 -1.45 13.23 -1.64
C VAL A 351 -2.79 13.75 -1.11
N CYS A 352 -3.01 15.04 -1.19
CA CYS A 352 -4.31 15.68 -0.93
C CYS A 352 -5.12 15.68 -2.22
N TYR A 353 -6.30 15.08 -2.16
CA TYR A 353 -7.15 14.84 -3.32
C TYR A 353 -8.58 15.31 -3.07
N ARG A 354 -9.18 15.98 -4.04
CA ARG A 354 -10.60 16.32 -4.05
C ARG A 354 -11.36 15.33 -4.95
N VAL A 355 -12.33 14.62 -4.35
CA VAL A 355 -13.16 13.62 -5.03
C VAL A 355 -14.08 14.25 -6.07
#